data_a21330c6905d40c694a9ce9efc817442
#
_entry.id   a21330c6905d40c694a9ce9efc817442
#
_cell.length_a   1.000
_cell.length_b   1.000
_cell.length_c   1.000
_cell.angle_alpha   90.00
_cell.angle_beta   90.00
_cell.angle_gamma   90.00
#
_symmetry.space_group_name_H-M   'P 1'
#
loop_
_entity.id
_entity.type
_entity.pdbx_description
1 polymer ?
#
loop_
_entity_poly.entity_id
_entity_poly.type
_entity_poly.pdbx_seq_one_letter_code
_entity_poly.pdbx_strand_id
1 'polypeptide(L)'
;TCKSQHGVCQKCYGRNLATGNLVETGEAVGVMAAQSIGEPGTQLTMRTFHSGGVAHGGDADITQGLPRVEELFEARNPKAKATISEINGKVVSIEAANGKHKIVVENEVESREHTTLYNSKVRVEIGQEVVAGEQLTEGSVSPKELLAVTDPITAESYILKEIQKVYKSQGV
;
A
#
# COMPACT_ATOMS: atom_id res chain seq x y z
N THR A 1 0.86 19.21 -5.29
CA THR A 1 2.01 18.68 -4.54
C THR A 1 2.99 19.79 -4.18
N CYS A 2 3.44 19.81 -2.94
CA CYS A 2 4.39 20.81 -2.46
C CYS A 2 5.78 20.55 -3.06
N LYS A 3 6.46 21.62 -3.52
CA LYS A 3 7.84 21.56 -4.02
C LYS A 3 8.89 21.84 -2.93
N SER A 4 8.47 21.97 -1.67
CA SER A 4 9.39 22.17 -0.55
C SER A 4 10.24 20.92 -0.33
N GLN A 5 11.54 21.11 -0.16
CA GLN A 5 12.48 20.02 0.13
C GLN A 5 12.39 19.56 1.58
N HIS A 6 12.01 20.44 2.49
CA HIS A 6 11.87 20.16 3.92
C HIS A 6 10.53 20.69 4.42
N GLY A 7 9.74 19.80 5.03
CA GLY A 7 8.43 20.12 5.57
C GLY A 7 7.39 20.46 4.50
N VAL A 8 6.31 21.09 4.91
CA VAL A 8 5.17 21.48 4.09
C VAL A 8 5.11 22.99 3.99
N CYS A 9 4.96 23.53 2.79
CA CYS A 9 4.86 24.99 2.63
C CYS A 9 3.49 25.51 3.11
N GLN A 10 3.45 26.78 3.50
CA GLN A 10 2.26 27.47 4.01
C GLN A 10 1.02 27.32 3.10
N LYS A 11 1.21 27.42 1.77
CA LYS A 11 0.11 27.29 0.81
C LYS A 11 -0.45 25.87 0.73
N CYS A 12 0.40 24.86 0.83
CA CYS A 12 -0.05 23.45 0.80
C CYS A 12 -0.71 23.02 2.10
N TYR A 13 -0.19 23.48 3.25
CA TYR A 13 -0.80 23.23 4.56
C TYR A 13 -2.11 24.00 4.74
N GLY A 14 -2.09 25.30 4.45
CA GLY A 14 -3.24 26.18 4.54
C GLY A 14 -3.38 26.88 5.89
N ARG A 15 -4.56 26.74 6.51
CA ARG A 15 -4.90 27.46 7.75
C ARG A 15 -4.58 26.62 8.99
N ASN A 16 -4.09 27.29 10.01
CA ASN A 16 -4.02 26.75 11.36
C ASN A 16 -5.46 26.67 11.93
N LEU A 17 -5.90 25.50 12.32
CA LEU A 17 -7.25 25.24 12.80
C LEU A 17 -7.55 25.94 14.15
N ALA A 18 -6.54 26.20 14.96
CA ALA A 18 -6.72 26.87 16.26
C ALA A 18 -6.96 28.38 16.12
N THR A 19 -6.26 29.03 15.19
CA THR A 19 -6.32 30.51 15.01
C THR A 19 -7.19 30.95 13.84
N GLY A 20 -7.45 30.06 12.86
CA GLY A 20 -8.14 30.37 11.61
C GLY A 20 -7.29 31.16 10.59
N ASN A 21 -6.09 31.57 10.96
CA ASN A 21 -5.15 32.27 10.09
C ASN A 21 -4.30 31.30 9.25
N LEU A 22 -3.61 31.81 8.24
CA LEU A 22 -2.61 31.02 7.53
C LEU A 22 -1.54 30.57 8.51
N VAL A 23 -1.09 29.32 8.34
CA VAL A 23 -0.04 28.75 9.20
C VAL A 23 1.26 29.56 9.11
N GLU A 24 1.92 29.74 10.22
CA GLU A 24 3.20 30.45 10.31
C GLU A 24 4.38 29.46 10.26
N THR A 25 5.55 29.97 9.89
CA THR A 25 6.79 29.18 9.92
C THR A 25 7.14 28.80 11.35
N GLY A 26 7.49 27.55 11.58
CA GLY A 26 7.80 27.02 12.90
C GLY A 26 6.64 26.28 13.59
N GLU A 27 5.46 26.25 12.98
CA GLU A 27 4.34 25.44 13.47
C GLU A 27 4.70 23.94 13.42
N ALA A 28 4.39 23.21 14.50
CA ALA A 28 4.69 21.79 14.63
C ALA A 28 3.70 20.89 13.85
N VAL A 29 3.61 21.08 12.54
CA VAL A 29 2.62 20.43 11.67
C VAL A 29 2.75 18.91 11.63
N GLY A 30 3.98 18.40 11.77
CA GLY A 30 4.23 16.95 11.85
C GLY A 30 3.65 16.32 13.11
N VAL A 31 3.76 17.01 14.25
CA VAL A 31 3.15 16.56 15.52
C VAL A 31 1.63 16.55 15.43
N MET A 32 1.05 17.61 14.85
CA MET A 32 -0.40 17.71 14.65
C MET A 32 -0.92 16.59 13.72
N ALA A 33 -0.20 16.29 12.64
CA ALA A 33 -0.53 15.17 11.77
C ALA A 33 -0.44 13.83 12.50
N ALA A 34 0.62 13.60 13.27
CA ALA A 34 0.81 12.38 14.04
C ALA A 34 -0.30 12.18 15.09
N GLN A 35 -0.70 13.24 15.78
CA GLN A 35 -1.81 13.20 16.73
C GLN A 35 -3.14 12.89 16.04
N SER A 36 -3.42 13.53 14.91
CA SER A 36 -4.64 13.30 14.13
C SER A 36 -4.73 11.87 13.58
N ILE A 37 -3.61 11.28 13.21
CA ILE A 37 -3.52 9.87 12.77
C ILE A 37 -3.65 8.93 13.97
N GLY A 38 -3.04 9.27 15.11
CA GLY A 38 -2.98 8.41 16.28
C GLY A 38 -4.25 8.44 17.15
N GLU A 39 -4.99 9.56 17.16
CA GLU A 39 -6.20 9.70 17.98
C GLU A 39 -7.23 8.59 17.71
N PRO A 40 -7.61 8.25 16.46
CA PRO A 40 -8.54 7.17 16.21
C PRO A 40 -7.97 5.77 16.46
N GLY A 41 -6.67 5.64 16.75
CA GLY A 41 -6.00 4.35 16.95
C GLY A 41 -6.65 3.49 18.05
N THR A 42 -7.10 4.10 19.15
CA THR A 42 -7.83 3.40 20.22
C THR A 42 -9.14 2.80 19.70
N GLN A 43 -9.88 3.53 18.87
CA GLN A 43 -11.13 3.06 18.28
C GLN A 43 -10.89 1.92 17.29
N LEU A 44 -9.84 2.00 16.49
CA LEU A 44 -9.42 0.92 15.58
C LEU A 44 -9.09 -0.37 16.36
N THR A 45 -8.39 -0.25 17.48
CA THR A 45 -8.07 -1.39 18.35
C THR A 45 -9.33 -2.00 18.96
N MET A 46 -10.25 -1.18 19.48
CA MET A 46 -11.50 -1.67 20.09
C MET A 46 -12.41 -2.37 19.06
N ARG A 47 -12.51 -1.83 17.85
CA ARG A 47 -13.33 -2.44 16.79
C ARG A 47 -12.77 -3.77 16.29
N THR A 48 -11.46 -3.96 16.25
CA THR A 48 -10.86 -5.25 15.90
C THR A 48 -11.13 -6.33 16.93
N PHE A 49 -11.25 -5.99 18.23
CA PHE A 49 -11.67 -6.92 19.28
C PHE A 49 -13.13 -7.33 19.14
N HIS A 50 -14.01 -6.45 18.71
CA HIS A 50 -15.45 -6.74 18.55
C HIS A 50 -15.79 -7.43 17.21
N SER A 51 -14.96 -7.26 16.20
CA SER A 51 -15.12 -7.92 14.89
C SER A 51 -14.46 -9.30 14.81
N GLY A 52 -13.93 -9.81 15.90
CA GLY A 52 -13.21 -11.10 15.99
C GLY A 52 -14.05 -12.35 15.81
N GLY A 53 -15.10 -12.31 15.04
CA GLY A 53 -16.06 -13.39 14.99
C GLY A 53 -16.61 -13.83 13.66
N VAL A 54 -16.12 -13.41 12.50
CA VAL A 54 -16.48 -14.06 11.23
C VAL A 54 -15.32 -14.00 10.24
N ALA A 55 -14.51 -15.02 10.19
CA ALA A 55 -13.70 -15.34 9.04
C ALA A 55 -14.66 -15.73 7.90
N HIS A 56 -15.05 -14.80 7.05
CA HIS A 56 -15.59 -15.14 5.75
C HIS A 56 -14.47 -15.71 4.90
N GLY A 57 -14.67 -16.94 4.48
CA GLY A 57 -13.72 -17.81 3.85
C GLY A 57 -12.85 -17.17 2.77
N GLY A 58 -11.57 -17.46 2.80
CA GLY A 58 -10.61 -17.27 1.73
C GLY A 58 -9.47 -16.31 1.97
N ASP A 59 -9.62 -15.28 2.83
CA ASP A 59 -8.61 -14.24 3.05
C ASP A 59 -8.07 -14.17 4.49
N ALA A 60 -7.90 -15.32 5.13
CA ALA A 60 -7.50 -15.43 6.55
C ALA A 60 -6.11 -14.83 6.86
N ASP A 61 -5.30 -14.56 5.84
CA ASP A 61 -3.93 -14.05 5.99
C ASP A 61 -3.77 -12.53 5.72
N ILE A 62 -4.85 -11.82 5.38
CA ILE A 62 -4.77 -10.37 5.15
C ILE A 62 -4.87 -9.64 6.48
N THR A 63 -3.79 -8.97 6.85
CA THR A 63 -3.73 -8.10 8.04
C THR A 63 -4.65 -6.89 7.87
N GLN A 64 -5.54 -6.66 8.83
CA GLN A 64 -6.52 -5.56 8.81
C GLN A 64 -6.44 -4.71 10.09
N GLY A 65 -7.05 -3.53 10.03
CA GLY A 65 -7.12 -2.62 11.18
C GLY A 65 -5.77 -2.03 11.59
N LEU A 66 -5.60 -1.79 12.90
CA LEU A 66 -4.39 -1.19 13.44
C LEU A 66 -3.11 -1.99 13.13
N PRO A 67 -3.08 -3.33 13.19
CA PRO A 67 -1.91 -4.11 12.77
C PRO A 67 -1.49 -3.84 11.32
N ARG A 68 -2.43 -3.56 10.43
CA ARG A 68 -2.11 -3.18 9.04
C ARG A 68 -1.48 -1.80 8.96
N VAL A 69 -1.92 -0.85 9.76
CA VAL A 69 -1.30 0.49 9.86
C VAL A 69 0.14 0.40 10.35
N GLU A 70 0.40 -0.39 11.39
CA GLU A 70 1.76 -0.64 11.90
C GLU A 70 2.65 -1.29 10.84
N GLU A 71 2.14 -2.31 10.14
CA GLU A 71 2.84 -2.99 9.06
C GLU A 71 3.26 -2.03 7.94
N LEU A 72 2.38 -1.08 7.57
CA LEU A 72 2.65 -0.06 6.56
C LEU A 72 3.69 0.97 7.03
N PHE A 73 3.56 1.50 8.26
CA PHE A 73 4.51 2.47 8.80
C PHE A 73 5.91 1.89 9.01
N GLU A 74 6.01 0.63 9.39
CA GLU A 74 7.29 -0.06 9.55
C GLU A 74 7.82 -0.65 8.23
N ALA A 75 7.05 -0.51 7.14
CA ALA A 75 7.34 -1.12 5.84
C ALA A 75 7.68 -2.62 5.95
N ARG A 76 6.95 -3.35 6.79
CA ARG A 76 7.09 -4.80 6.94
C ARG A 76 6.62 -5.51 5.67
N ASN A 77 7.17 -6.68 5.41
CA ASN A 77 6.65 -7.53 4.35
C ASN A 77 5.31 -8.14 4.77
N PRO A 78 4.24 -7.94 4.00
CA PRO A 78 2.93 -8.51 4.29
C PRO A 78 2.97 -10.04 4.30
N LYS A 79 2.17 -10.69 5.14
CA LYS A 79 2.05 -12.15 5.16
C LYS A 79 1.48 -12.68 3.83
N ALA A 80 0.36 -12.10 3.38
CA ALA A 80 -0.24 -12.39 2.08
C ALA A 80 0.29 -11.37 1.05
N LYS A 81 1.59 -11.50 0.71
CA LYS A 81 2.25 -10.57 -0.19
C LYS A 81 1.79 -10.78 -1.64
N ALA A 82 1.39 -9.70 -2.30
CA ALA A 82 1.16 -9.71 -3.73
C ALA A 82 2.49 -9.77 -4.49
N THR A 83 2.52 -10.54 -5.57
CA THR A 83 3.61 -10.49 -6.55
C THR A 83 3.36 -9.29 -7.46
N ILE A 84 4.36 -8.45 -7.64
CA ILE A 84 4.30 -7.26 -8.52
C ILE A 84 5.19 -7.45 -9.74
N SER A 85 4.88 -6.76 -10.83
CA SER A 85 5.75 -6.72 -12.01
C SER A 85 6.99 -5.88 -11.74
N GLU A 86 8.16 -6.40 -12.10
CA GLU A 86 9.43 -5.67 -12.00
C GLU A 86 9.67 -4.73 -13.18
N ILE A 87 9.01 -4.98 -14.30
CA ILE A 87 9.18 -4.24 -15.55
C ILE A 87 7.85 -3.81 -16.15
N ASN A 88 7.90 -2.82 -17.01
CA ASN A 88 6.80 -2.51 -17.91
C ASN A 88 6.84 -3.52 -19.05
N GLY A 89 5.71 -4.13 -19.38
CA GLY A 89 5.66 -5.10 -20.45
C GLY A 89 4.31 -5.76 -20.60
N LYS A 90 4.28 -6.84 -21.34
CA LYS A 90 3.08 -7.63 -21.61
C LYS A 90 3.21 -9.02 -20.97
N VAL A 91 2.15 -9.50 -20.37
CA VAL A 91 2.09 -10.86 -19.85
C VAL A 91 2.04 -11.84 -21.01
N VAL A 92 3.10 -12.64 -21.18
CA VAL A 92 3.22 -13.60 -22.29
C VAL A 92 2.82 -15.02 -21.89
N SER A 93 3.05 -15.42 -20.65
CA SER A 93 2.63 -16.73 -20.17
C SER A 93 2.26 -16.73 -18.68
N ILE A 94 1.34 -17.62 -18.32
CA ILE A 94 0.94 -17.90 -16.93
C ILE A 94 0.90 -19.42 -16.81
N GLU A 95 1.86 -20.01 -16.12
CA GLU A 95 1.95 -21.44 -15.88
C GLU A 95 1.66 -21.75 -14.42
N ALA A 96 0.77 -22.71 -14.19
CA ALA A 96 0.47 -23.18 -12.84
C ALA A 96 1.22 -24.49 -12.55
N ALA A 97 2.02 -24.51 -11.49
CA ALA A 97 2.73 -25.70 -11.04
C ALA A 97 2.82 -25.74 -9.51
N ASN A 98 2.48 -26.89 -8.93
CA ASN A 98 2.61 -27.12 -7.48
C ASN A 98 1.96 -26.06 -6.59
N GLY A 99 0.80 -25.50 -6.97
CA GLY A 99 0.10 -24.48 -6.21
C GLY A 99 0.72 -23.07 -6.29
N LYS A 100 1.69 -22.86 -7.17
CA LYS A 100 2.26 -21.57 -7.51
C LYS A 100 2.02 -21.26 -8.98
N HIS A 101 2.06 -19.99 -9.33
CA HIS A 101 2.02 -19.55 -10.72
C HIS A 101 3.36 -18.92 -11.10
N LYS A 102 3.78 -19.19 -12.31
CA LYS A 102 4.93 -18.60 -12.94
C LYS A 102 4.41 -17.67 -14.03
N ILE A 103 4.60 -16.38 -13.83
CA ILE A 103 4.10 -15.32 -14.72
C ILE A 103 5.30 -14.69 -15.42
N VAL A 104 5.30 -14.72 -16.74
CA VAL A 104 6.35 -14.09 -17.53
C VAL A 104 5.82 -12.79 -18.10
N VAL A 105 6.53 -11.71 -17.83
CA VAL A 105 6.30 -10.37 -18.38
C VAL A 105 7.46 -10.04 -19.30
N GLU A 106 7.16 -9.60 -20.49
CA GLU A 106 8.15 -9.32 -21.54
C GLU A 106 7.90 -7.97 -22.19
N ASN A 107 8.98 -7.28 -22.53
CA ASN A 107 8.98 -6.10 -23.36
C ASN A 107 10.07 -6.21 -24.46
N GLU A 108 10.28 -5.17 -25.25
CA GLU A 108 11.23 -5.17 -26.37
C GLU A 108 12.70 -5.36 -25.94
N VAL A 109 13.02 -5.17 -24.64
CA VAL A 109 14.39 -5.15 -24.13
C VAL A 109 14.70 -6.37 -23.26
N GLU A 110 13.74 -6.80 -22.43
CA GLU A 110 13.94 -7.86 -21.44
C GLU A 110 12.69 -8.69 -21.18
N SER A 111 12.89 -9.87 -20.65
CA SER A 111 11.84 -10.77 -20.16
C SER A 111 12.11 -11.09 -18.69
N ARG A 112 11.09 -10.99 -17.85
CA ARG A 112 11.16 -11.27 -16.42
C ARG A 112 10.14 -12.31 -16.00
N GLU A 113 10.60 -13.22 -15.18
CA GLU A 113 9.84 -14.32 -14.66
C GLU A 113 9.51 -14.08 -13.17
N HIS A 114 8.22 -14.08 -12.85
CA HIS A 114 7.70 -13.83 -11.51
C HIS A 114 7.07 -15.10 -10.96
N THR A 115 7.58 -15.62 -9.87
CA THR A 115 7.00 -16.77 -9.17
C THR A 115 6.11 -16.28 -8.03
N THR A 116 4.86 -16.71 -8.02
CA THR A 116 3.89 -16.32 -6.99
C THR A 116 4.08 -17.11 -5.70
N LEU A 117 3.48 -16.62 -4.61
CA LEU A 117 3.33 -17.40 -3.40
C LEU A 117 2.35 -18.55 -3.61
N TYR A 118 2.40 -19.53 -2.71
CA TYR A 118 1.51 -20.68 -2.75
C TYR A 118 0.04 -20.26 -2.64
N ASN A 119 -0.81 -20.83 -3.48
CA ASN A 119 -2.26 -20.55 -3.57
C ASN A 119 -2.63 -19.07 -3.83
N SER A 120 -1.71 -18.26 -4.35
CA SER A 120 -2.02 -16.88 -4.75
C SER A 120 -2.96 -16.86 -5.95
N LYS A 121 -3.99 -16.02 -5.90
CA LYS A 121 -4.88 -15.78 -7.04
C LYS A 121 -4.26 -14.81 -8.01
N VAL A 122 -4.18 -15.18 -9.27
CA VAL A 122 -3.67 -14.33 -10.35
C VAL A 122 -4.74 -13.30 -10.72
N ARG A 123 -4.33 -12.04 -10.93
CA ARG A 123 -5.20 -10.92 -11.31
C ARG A 123 -5.08 -10.51 -12.77
N VAL A 124 -4.05 -10.98 -13.44
CA VAL A 124 -3.73 -10.60 -14.82
C VAL A 124 -4.04 -11.72 -15.78
N GLU A 125 -4.25 -11.37 -17.04
CA GLU A 125 -4.50 -12.31 -18.12
C GLU A 125 -3.34 -12.31 -19.13
N ILE A 126 -3.19 -13.41 -19.88
CA ILE A 126 -2.20 -13.49 -20.96
C ILE A 126 -2.55 -12.44 -22.02
N GLY A 127 -1.56 -11.65 -22.39
CA GLY A 127 -1.72 -10.54 -23.34
C GLY A 127 -2.02 -9.19 -22.71
N GLN A 128 -2.24 -9.11 -21.40
CA GLN A 128 -2.43 -7.86 -20.69
C GLN A 128 -1.13 -7.07 -20.60
N GLU A 129 -1.21 -5.77 -20.81
CA GLU A 129 -0.09 -4.85 -20.55
C GLU A 129 -0.07 -4.48 -19.06
N VAL A 130 1.10 -4.51 -18.46
CA VAL A 130 1.35 -4.18 -17.06
C VAL A 130 2.51 -3.19 -16.95
N VAL A 131 2.47 -2.39 -15.89
CA VAL A 131 3.55 -1.45 -15.56
C VAL A 131 4.35 -1.94 -14.36
N ALA A 132 5.60 -1.48 -14.22
CA ALA A 132 6.42 -1.78 -13.06
C ALA A 132 5.70 -1.38 -11.76
N GLY A 133 5.66 -2.28 -10.79
CA GLY A 133 4.93 -2.10 -9.53
C GLY A 133 3.46 -2.52 -9.58
N GLU A 134 2.91 -2.89 -10.73
CA GLU A 134 1.54 -3.39 -10.83
C GLU A 134 1.40 -4.80 -10.27
N GLN A 135 0.29 -5.05 -9.57
CA GLN A 135 0.01 -6.34 -8.94
C GLN A 135 -0.34 -7.41 -9.98
N LEU A 136 0.44 -8.47 -10.01
CA LEU A 136 0.15 -9.68 -10.79
C LEU A 136 -0.77 -10.66 -10.04
N THR A 137 -0.77 -10.61 -8.71
CA THR A 137 -1.62 -11.43 -7.85
C THR A 137 -2.39 -10.60 -6.83
N GLU A 138 -3.43 -11.19 -6.24
CA GLU A 138 -4.10 -10.62 -5.08
C GLU A 138 -3.17 -10.59 -3.86
N GLY A 139 -3.45 -9.70 -2.92
CA GLY A 139 -2.69 -9.53 -1.70
C GLY A 139 -2.23 -8.10 -1.47
N SER A 140 -1.38 -7.91 -0.48
CA SER A 140 -0.82 -6.59 -0.12
C SER A 140 0.56 -6.42 -0.73
N VAL A 141 0.81 -5.27 -1.36
CA VAL A 141 2.13 -4.96 -1.93
C VAL A 141 3.12 -4.66 -0.80
N SER A 142 4.35 -5.15 -0.93
CA SER A 142 5.45 -4.76 -0.06
C SER A 142 5.94 -3.36 -0.44
N PRO A 143 5.91 -2.36 0.48
CA PRO A 143 6.40 -1.03 0.18
C PRO A 143 7.86 -0.99 -0.27
N LYS A 144 8.68 -1.89 0.28
CA LYS A 144 10.11 -2.00 -0.07
C LYS A 144 10.31 -2.49 -1.49
N GLU A 145 9.56 -3.51 -1.92
CA GLU A 145 9.62 -4.02 -3.28
C GLU A 145 9.08 -3.00 -4.29
N LEU A 146 7.98 -2.33 -3.93
CA LEU A 146 7.43 -1.26 -4.76
C LEU A 146 8.44 -0.14 -4.96
N LEU A 147 9.12 0.30 -3.89
CA LEU A 147 10.17 1.31 -3.99
C LEU A 147 11.37 0.86 -4.84
N ALA A 148 11.70 -0.42 -4.82
CA ALA A 148 12.83 -0.95 -5.60
C ALA A 148 12.59 -0.93 -7.11
N VAL A 149 11.31 -1.04 -7.55
CA VAL A 149 10.94 -1.13 -8.98
C VAL A 149 10.29 0.14 -9.53
N THR A 150 9.92 1.08 -8.64
CA THR A 150 9.28 2.35 -8.98
C THR A 150 10.04 3.53 -8.37
N ASP A 151 9.36 4.62 -8.11
CA ASP A 151 9.87 5.83 -7.50
C ASP A 151 9.34 6.03 -6.06
N PRO A 152 10.00 6.87 -5.24
CA PRO A 152 9.56 7.16 -3.87
C PRO A 152 8.13 7.73 -3.80
N ILE A 153 7.72 8.56 -4.77
CA ILE A 153 6.39 9.19 -4.80
C ILE A 153 5.29 8.14 -4.97
N THR A 154 5.52 7.16 -5.83
CA THR A 154 4.60 6.03 -6.04
C THR A 154 4.48 5.18 -4.79
N ALA A 155 5.59 4.86 -4.11
CA ALA A 155 5.59 4.11 -2.87
C ALA A 155 4.87 4.87 -1.72
N GLU A 156 5.14 6.17 -1.57
CA GLU A 156 4.45 7.03 -0.60
C GLU A 156 2.94 7.11 -0.87
N SER A 157 2.57 7.27 -2.14
CA SER A 157 1.16 7.31 -2.55
C SER A 157 0.44 5.99 -2.26
N TYR A 158 1.12 4.86 -2.42
CA TYR A 158 0.59 3.55 -2.07
C TYR A 158 0.35 3.44 -0.56
N ILE A 159 1.35 3.78 0.26
CA ILE A 159 1.24 3.75 1.73
C ILE A 159 0.09 4.64 2.19
N LEU A 160 0.01 5.88 1.66
CA LEU A 160 -1.06 6.81 1.99
C LEU A 160 -2.45 6.25 1.67
N LYS A 161 -2.62 5.69 0.47
CA LYS A 161 -3.92 5.09 0.05
C LYS A 161 -4.32 3.91 0.93
N GLU A 162 -3.38 3.04 1.28
CA GLU A 162 -3.65 1.89 2.12
C GLU A 162 -4.01 2.30 3.56
N ILE A 163 -3.31 3.29 4.14
CA ILE A 163 -3.66 3.84 5.45
C ILE A 163 -5.06 4.46 5.42
N GLN A 164 -5.34 5.30 4.43
CA GLN A 164 -6.66 5.91 4.27
C GLN A 164 -7.77 4.86 4.13
N LYS A 165 -7.50 3.76 3.43
CA LYS A 165 -8.45 2.64 3.28
C LYS A 165 -8.77 2.01 4.63
N VAL A 166 -7.77 1.78 5.49
CA VAL A 166 -7.96 1.24 6.84
C VAL A 166 -8.84 2.18 7.66
N TYR A 167 -8.53 3.47 7.71
CA TYR A 167 -9.31 4.45 8.48
C TYR A 167 -10.74 4.59 7.95
N LYS A 168 -10.92 4.70 6.65
CA LYS A 168 -12.27 4.77 6.01
C LYS A 168 -13.10 3.52 6.29
N SER A 169 -12.52 2.34 6.27
CA SER A 169 -13.22 1.09 6.58
C SER A 169 -13.76 1.05 8.01
N GLN A 170 -13.16 1.83 8.90
CA GLN A 170 -13.57 1.97 10.30
C GLN A 170 -14.49 3.18 10.56
N GLY A 171 -14.88 3.89 9.49
CA GLY A 171 -15.80 5.03 9.59
C GLY A 171 -15.15 6.33 10.06
N VAL A 172 -13.85 6.45 9.88
CA VAL A 172 -13.08 7.66 10.19
C VAL A 172 -12.86 8.50 8.93
#